data_b9adb7ba5eb6d324902034df9be197bd
#
_entry.id   b9adb7ba5eb6d324902034df9be197bd
#
_cell.length_a   1.000
_cell.length_b   1.000
_cell.length_c   1.000
_cell.angle_alpha   90.00
_cell.angle_beta   90.00
_cell.angle_gamma   90.00
#
_symmetry.space_group_name_H-M   'P 1'
#
loop_
_entity.id
_entity.type
_entity.pdbx_description
1 polymer ?
#
loop_
_entity_poly.entity_id
_entity_poly.type
_entity_poly.pdbx_seq_one_letter_code
_entity_poly.pdbx_strand_id
1 'polypeptide(L)'
;MEERLRALCDLAVSGVRENAGLHEYDGRIQDLSPAGVRAGLARLDGSARRPGPPGPGRSAHDEAHLAAFEALARVELGELEEHRWNPLLHLDAMDLSCYDREYAPATERAEARAAHLAAWPDAVDAARESLDRVPRPVAAALLPAVRGLAAGLDPADPVAAVALGAHGRLVGHVERAAVSGDPDAALGGRALQRLLGVGQAMPVDLGRLEERADAERDRLRAMLDDACARLAPGHPTAEVVAGLLRDHPEAGAVVEEARMVTAEAIAFTAERGLVPGLDGECVVGPAPPSRRWALAMMSWAAPYEPDAPSRYYITPPEPDWPAAEQEDWLAVFSRSTLPAITVHEVAPGHFAHGRCLRRAEGDVRRTLHSVAFVEGWAHYAEEVCVEEGFRDGEPRFAAGVALEALTRVTRLAVSLGLHGGSMPPAEAVRRFEAEAFVYGPAAAAEAARAAYDPTYGRYTWGKLEIMRLRDRARAAWGGGYSQQRFHAELLALGAPPLGLMGGILSGSPGTG
;
A
#
# COMPACT_ATOMS: atom_id res chain seq x y z
N MET A 1 -25.59 -2.01 4.22
CA MET A 1 -24.52 -1.25 4.92
C MET A 1 -25.14 -0.25 5.88
N GLU A 2 -24.65 -0.18 7.11
CA GLU A 2 -25.10 0.75 8.15
C GLU A 2 -24.76 2.21 7.81
N GLU A 3 -25.56 3.18 8.33
CA GLU A 3 -25.43 4.60 8.00
C GLU A 3 -24.06 5.20 8.37
N ARG A 4 -23.48 4.82 9.53
CA ARG A 4 -22.13 5.27 9.94
C ARG A 4 -21.03 4.79 8.98
N LEU A 5 -21.06 3.51 8.64
CA LEU A 5 -20.11 2.95 7.69
C LEU A 5 -20.28 3.59 6.29
N ARG A 6 -21.53 3.82 5.87
CA ARG A 6 -21.81 4.50 4.60
C ARG A 6 -21.30 5.94 4.59
N ALA A 7 -21.50 6.69 5.67
CA ALA A 7 -21.00 8.06 5.77
C ALA A 7 -19.46 8.13 5.67
N LEU A 8 -18.77 7.13 6.20
CA LEU A 8 -17.32 7.00 6.06
C LEU A 8 -16.92 6.59 4.62
N CYS A 9 -17.60 5.62 4.03
CA CYS A 9 -17.35 5.20 2.64
C CYS A 9 -17.52 6.36 1.63
N ASP A 10 -18.48 7.25 1.87
CA ASP A 10 -18.68 8.44 1.04
C ASP A 10 -17.52 9.46 1.13
N LEU A 11 -16.65 9.34 2.14
CA LEU A 11 -15.38 10.10 2.29
C LEU A 11 -14.16 9.32 1.80
N ALA A 12 -14.34 8.10 1.27
CA ALA A 12 -13.24 7.24 0.82
C ALA A 12 -13.62 6.44 -0.45
N VAL A 13 -14.32 7.10 -1.38
CA VAL A 13 -14.97 6.48 -2.55
C VAL A 13 -14.02 5.62 -3.38
N SER A 14 -12.84 6.13 -3.74
CA SER A 14 -11.84 5.38 -4.53
C SER A 14 -11.36 4.14 -3.79
N GLY A 15 -10.99 4.28 -2.52
CA GLY A 15 -10.47 3.19 -1.70
C GLY A 15 -11.49 2.07 -1.48
N VAL A 16 -12.76 2.40 -1.17
CA VAL A 16 -13.78 1.37 -0.93
C VAL A 16 -14.26 0.70 -2.22
N ARG A 17 -14.25 1.41 -3.35
CA ARG A 17 -14.51 0.84 -4.66
C ARG A 17 -13.42 -0.16 -5.05
N GLU A 18 -12.14 0.20 -4.93
CA GLU A 18 -11.00 -0.61 -5.34
C GLU A 18 -10.77 -1.78 -4.37
N ASN A 19 -10.65 -1.51 -3.07
CA ASN A 19 -10.16 -2.48 -2.11
C ASN A 19 -11.26 -3.37 -1.51
N ALA A 20 -12.49 -2.86 -1.41
CA ALA A 20 -13.63 -3.63 -0.92
C ALA A 20 -14.52 -4.18 -2.05
N GLY A 21 -14.54 -3.55 -3.23
CA GLY A 21 -15.41 -3.91 -4.35
C GLY A 21 -16.84 -3.40 -4.17
N LEU A 22 -17.00 -2.19 -3.61
CA LEU A 22 -18.31 -1.57 -3.44
C LEU A 22 -18.74 -0.87 -4.74
N HIS A 23 -19.27 -1.62 -5.68
CA HIS A 23 -19.65 -1.13 -7.03
C HIS A 23 -20.86 -0.19 -7.05
N GLU A 24 -21.54 0.02 -5.92
CA GLU A 24 -22.49 1.13 -5.79
C GLU A 24 -21.85 2.52 -5.92
N TYR A 25 -20.52 2.57 -5.85
CA TYR A 25 -19.69 3.77 -6.06
C TYR A 25 -19.13 3.90 -7.48
N ASP A 26 -19.45 2.98 -8.38
CA ASP A 26 -19.02 3.04 -9.77
C ASP A 26 -19.57 4.30 -10.47
N GLY A 27 -18.77 4.92 -11.30
CA GLY A 27 -19.11 6.17 -11.98
C GLY A 27 -19.09 7.42 -11.08
N ARG A 28 -18.85 7.29 -9.77
CA ARG A 28 -18.88 8.41 -8.82
C ARG A 28 -17.45 8.88 -8.49
N ILE A 29 -17.32 10.20 -8.33
CA ILE A 29 -16.10 10.83 -7.80
C ILE A 29 -16.47 11.45 -6.43
N GLN A 30 -15.55 11.33 -5.47
CA GLN A 30 -15.66 11.99 -4.18
C GLN A 30 -15.59 13.51 -4.38
N ASP A 31 -16.49 14.26 -3.75
CA ASP A 31 -16.40 15.72 -3.73
C ASP A 31 -15.33 16.17 -2.72
N LEU A 32 -14.15 16.47 -3.24
CA LEU A 32 -13.01 16.98 -2.50
C LEU A 32 -12.91 18.52 -2.51
N SER A 33 -13.99 19.22 -2.93
CA SER A 33 -14.07 20.67 -2.72
C SER A 33 -14.09 21.00 -1.22
N PRO A 34 -13.67 22.21 -0.81
CA PRO A 34 -13.75 22.61 0.60
C PRO A 34 -15.18 22.53 1.17
N ALA A 35 -16.20 22.73 0.34
CA ALA A 35 -17.60 22.60 0.73
C ALA A 35 -18.02 21.13 0.87
N GLY A 36 -17.63 20.27 -0.09
CA GLY A 36 -17.91 18.83 -0.09
C GLY A 36 -17.29 18.14 1.11
N VAL A 37 -16.01 18.42 1.40
CA VAL A 37 -15.32 17.87 2.58
C VAL A 37 -16.02 18.28 3.88
N ARG A 38 -16.36 19.56 4.05
CA ARG A 38 -17.12 20.02 5.24
C ARG A 38 -18.46 19.32 5.38
N ALA A 39 -19.20 19.16 4.29
CA ALA A 39 -20.50 18.48 4.29
C ALA A 39 -20.35 16.97 4.63
N GLY A 40 -19.34 16.31 4.07
CA GLY A 40 -19.03 14.91 4.36
C GLY A 40 -18.70 14.69 5.83
N LEU A 41 -17.80 15.50 6.40
CA LEU A 41 -17.44 15.45 7.82
C LEU A 41 -18.64 15.75 8.74
N ALA A 42 -19.48 16.73 8.39
CA ALA A 42 -20.69 17.02 9.15
C ALA A 42 -21.69 15.85 9.15
N ARG A 43 -21.80 15.12 8.02
CA ARG A 43 -22.63 13.92 7.93
C ARG A 43 -22.03 12.77 8.74
N LEU A 44 -20.71 12.58 8.69
CA LEU A 44 -20.00 11.61 9.53
C LEU A 44 -20.27 11.86 11.02
N ASP A 45 -20.18 13.11 11.46
CA ASP A 45 -20.48 13.51 12.84
C ASP A 45 -21.96 13.33 13.21
N GLY A 46 -22.88 13.61 12.28
CA GLY A 46 -24.30 13.40 12.46
C GLY A 46 -24.67 11.93 12.66
N SER A 47 -24.08 11.05 11.84
CA SER A 47 -24.29 9.60 11.93
C SER A 47 -23.70 8.99 13.21
N ALA A 48 -22.53 9.49 13.67
CA ALA A 48 -21.91 9.04 14.91
C ALA A 48 -22.70 9.45 16.18
N ARG A 49 -23.37 10.62 16.15
CA ARG A 49 -24.22 11.10 17.28
C ARG A 49 -25.57 10.41 17.37
N ARG A 50 -26.04 9.79 16.31
CA ARG A 50 -27.30 9.04 16.24
C ARG A 50 -27.01 7.60 15.82
N PRO A 51 -26.25 6.84 16.63
CA PRO A 51 -26.00 5.47 16.27
C PRO A 51 -27.35 4.76 16.19
N GLY A 52 -27.69 4.28 15.01
CA GLY A 52 -28.73 3.27 14.87
C GLY A 52 -28.37 2.05 15.72
N PRO A 53 -29.32 1.12 15.96
CA PRO A 53 -28.94 -0.12 16.62
C PRO A 53 -27.73 -0.72 15.88
N PRO A 54 -26.68 -1.17 16.61
CA PRO A 54 -25.56 -1.82 15.97
C PRO A 54 -26.09 -2.93 15.07
N GLY A 55 -25.56 -3.02 13.85
CA GLY A 55 -25.97 -4.07 12.92
C GLY A 55 -25.87 -5.43 13.62
N PRO A 56 -26.76 -6.38 13.32
CA PRO A 56 -26.79 -7.67 13.98
C PRO A 56 -25.38 -8.30 13.89
N GLY A 57 -24.80 -8.62 15.04
CA GLY A 57 -23.49 -9.27 15.14
C GLY A 57 -22.26 -8.36 15.22
N ARG A 58 -22.39 -7.03 15.31
CA ARG A 58 -21.24 -6.14 15.48
C ARG A 58 -20.56 -6.38 16.84
N SER A 59 -19.28 -6.75 16.77
CA SER A 59 -18.45 -6.96 17.93
C SER A 59 -17.88 -5.63 18.48
N ALA A 60 -17.35 -5.66 19.72
CA ALA A 60 -16.62 -4.51 20.28
C ALA A 60 -15.37 -4.16 19.43
N HIS A 61 -14.75 -5.17 18.81
CA HIS A 61 -13.65 -4.98 17.88
C HIS A 61 -14.09 -4.19 16.62
N ASP A 62 -15.22 -4.57 16.02
CA ASP A 62 -15.72 -3.89 14.82
C ASP A 62 -16.12 -2.44 15.12
N GLU A 63 -16.67 -2.19 16.32
CA GLU A 63 -16.99 -0.83 16.74
C GLU A 63 -15.72 0.02 16.91
N ALA A 64 -14.68 -0.52 17.55
CA ALA A 64 -13.40 0.16 17.68
C ALA A 64 -12.71 0.39 16.32
N HIS A 65 -12.82 -0.60 15.40
CA HIS A 65 -12.30 -0.52 14.06
C HIS A 65 -12.96 0.63 13.26
N LEU A 66 -14.29 0.67 13.24
CA LEU A 66 -15.04 1.76 12.59
C LEU A 66 -14.70 3.12 13.20
N ALA A 67 -14.70 3.23 14.54
CA ALA A 67 -14.40 4.48 15.23
C ALA A 67 -12.98 5.00 14.94
N ALA A 68 -12.01 4.12 14.75
CA ALA A 68 -10.65 4.50 14.37
C ALA A 68 -10.60 5.12 12.97
N PHE A 69 -11.29 4.54 12.00
CA PHE A 69 -11.37 5.11 10.64
C PHE A 69 -12.16 6.43 10.59
N GLU A 70 -13.24 6.54 11.37
CA GLU A 70 -13.94 7.83 11.53
C GLU A 70 -13.02 8.91 12.11
N ALA A 71 -12.21 8.55 13.11
CA ALA A 71 -11.26 9.47 13.70
C ALA A 71 -10.13 9.85 12.72
N LEU A 72 -9.65 8.88 11.92
CA LEU A 72 -8.65 9.12 10.88
C LEU A 72 -9.18 10.10 9.83
N ALA A 73 -10.38 9.89 9.30
CA ALA A 73 -10.98 10.79 8.32
C ALA A 73 -11.11 12.24 8.86
N ARG A 74 -11.42 12.41 10.17
CA ARG A 74 -11.42 13.74 10.79
C ARG A 74 -10.03 14.37 10.88
N VAL A 75 -8.99 13.56 11.12
CA VAL A 75 -7.62 14.06 11.14
C VAL A 75 -7.17 14.42 9.73
N GLU A 76 -7.27 13.53 8.77
CA GLU A 76 -6.80 13.75 7.39
C GLU A 76 -7.53 14.91 6.71
N LEU A 77 -8.86 14.88 6.68
CA LEU A 77 -9.66 15.86 5.95
C LEU A 77 -10.00 17.10 6.78
N GLY A 78 -10.11 16.98 8.12
CA GLY A 78 -10.54 18.07 8.99
C GLY A 78 -9.42 18.82 9.70
N GLU A 79 -8.43 18.11 10.30
CA GLU A 79 -7.35 18.73 11.05
C GLU A 79 -6.15 19.10 10.13
N LEU A 80 -5.72 18.15 9.29
CA LEU A 80 -4.58 18.31 8.37
C LEU A 80 -5.01 18.90 7.04
N GLU A 81 -6.29 18.87 6.71
CA GLU A 81 -6.88 19.35 5.46
C GLU A 81 -6.11 18.83 4.23
N GLU A 82 -5.85 17.51 4.19
CA GLU A 82 -4.97 16.88 3.19
C GLU A 82 -5.44 17.17 1.76
N HIS A 83 -6.74 17.28 1.52
CA HIS A 83 -7.32 17.66 0.25
C HIS A 83 -6.86 19.03 -0.29
N ARG A 84 -6.22 19.88 0.55
CA ARG A 84 -5.74 21.20 0.15
C ARG A 84 -4.26 21.26 -0.21
N TRP A 85 -3.49 20.25 0.17
CA TRP A 85 -2.06 20.26 -0.08
C TRP A 85 -1.53 19.02 -0.82
N ASN A 86 -2.30 17.92 -0.87
CA ASN A 86 -1.87 16.67 -1.48
C ASN A 86 -2.68 16.36 -2.76
N PRO A 87 -2.11 16.62 -3.95
CA PRO A 87 -2.76 16.28 -5.22
C PRO A 87 -3.12 14.80 -5.38
N LEU A 88 -2.44 13.89 -4.63
CA LEU A 88 -2.66 12.45 -4.75
C LEU A 88 -4.12 12.06 -4.46
N LEU A 89 -4.77 12.68 -3.46
CA LEU A 89 -6.18 12.41 -3.15
C LEU A 89 -7.10 12.68 -4.35
N HIS A 90 -6.82 13.75 -5.09
CA HIS A 90 -7.60 14.12 -6.26
C HIS A 90 -7.29 13.21 -7.46
N LEU A 91 -6.04 12.75 -7.60
CA LEU A 91 -5.66 11.77 -8.62
C LEU A 91 -6.38 10.44 -8.38
N ASP A 92 -6.33 9.93 -7.15
CA ASP A 92 -6.99 8.68 -6.75
C ASP A 92 -8.51 8.76 -6.97
N ALA A 93 -9.13 9.92 -6.69
CA ALA A 93 -10.54 10.13 -6.92
C ALA A 93 -10.93 10.09 -8.40
N MET A 94 -10.03 10.51 -9.30
CA MET A 94 -10.23 10.53 -10.76
C MET A 94 -9.67 9.30 -11.48
N ASP A 95 -8.96 8.39 -10.79
CA ASP A 95 -8.37 7.20 -11.42
C ASP A 95 -9.44 6.28 -12.02
N LEU A 96 -9.21 5.88 -13.27
CA LEU A 96 -10.10 5.01 -14.04
C LEU A 96 -9.65 3.54 -14.07
N SER A 97 -8.49 3.22 -13.50
CA SER A 97 -7.89 1.89 -13.57
C SER A 97 -8.70 0.79 -12.87
N CYS A 98 -9.56 1.18 -11.92
CA CYS A 98 -10.47 0.24 -11.25
C CYS A 98 -11.43 -0.46 -12.24
N TYR A 99 -11.78 0.17 -13.37
CA TYR A 99 -12.66 -0.39 -14.40
C TYR A 99 -11.97 -1.39 -15.33
N ASP A 100 -10.64 -1.52 -15.26
CA ASP A 100 -9.89 -2.55 -16.00
C ASP A 100 -10.02 -3.94 -15.33
N ARG A 101 -10.44 -3.99 -14.06
CA ARG A 101 -10.67 -5.23 -13.33
C ARG A 101 -11.93 -5.94 -13.84
N GLU A 102 -11.92 -7.28 -13.80
CA GLU A 102 -12.98 -8.13 -14.36
C GLU A 102 -14.06 -8.49 -13.31
N TYR A 103 -14.60 -7.49 -12.61
CA TYR A 103 -15.61 -7.68 -11.56
C TYR A 103 -17.05 -7.76 -12.07
N ALA A 104 -17.30 -7.29 -13.29
CA ALA A 104 -18.61 -7.24 -13.93
C ALA A 104 -18.46 -7.38 -15.45
N PRO A 105 -19.57 -7.56 -16.22
CA PRO A 105 -19.53 -7.52 -17.67
C PRO A 105 -18.84 -6.28 -18.23
N ALA A 106 -18.09 -6.44 -19.33
CA ALA A 106 -17.29 -5.35 -19.91
C ALA A 106 -18.14 -4.11 -20.26
N THR A 107 -19.40 -4.31 -20.69
CA THR A 107 -20.34 -3.23 -20.99
C THR A 107 -20.69 -2.40 -19.77
N GLU A 108 -21.00 -3.02 -18.64
CA GLU A 108 -21.31 -2.34 -17.38
C GLU A 108 -20.13 -1.54 -16.87
N ARG A 109 -18.92 -2.13 -16.92
CA ARG A 109 -17.67 -1.45 -16.53
C ARG A 109 -17.36 -0.26 -17.45
N ALA A 110 -17.62 -0.41 -18.76
CA ALA A 110 -17.44 0.69 -19.73
C ALA A 110 -18.41 1.84 -19.49
N GLU A 111 -19.68 1.57 -19.16
CA GLU A 111 -20.67 2.57 -18.81
C GLU A 111 -20.29 3.31 -17.51
N ALA A 112 -19.88 2.58 -16.49
CA ALA A 112 -19.40 3.17 -15.24
C ALA A 112 -18.15 4.03 -15.45
N ARG A 113 -17.19 3.57 -16.26
CA ARG A 113 -16.00 4.32 -16.65
C ARG A 113 -16.35 5.61 -17.39
N ALA A 114 -17.30 5.55 -18.31
CA ALA A 114 -17.74 6.72 -19.07
C ALA A 114 -18.43 7.75 -18.16
N ALA A 115 -19.28 7.30 -17.21
CA ALA A 115 -19.91 8.17 -16.22
C ALA A 115 -18.86 8.84 -15.30
N HIS A 116 -17.86 8.09 -14.85
CA HIS A 116 -16.74 8.61 -14.05
C HIS A 116 -15.94 9.65 -14.83
N LEU A 117 -15.58 9.36 -16.08
CA LEU A 117 -14.85 10.28 -16.94
C LEU A 117 -15.65 11.57 -17.22
N ALA A 118 -16.98 11.45 -17.41
CA ALA A 118 -17.86 12.60 -17.62
C ALA A 118 -17.91 13.54 -16.37
N ALA A 119 -17.61 13.04 -15.18
CA ALA A 119 -17.55 13.83 -13.95
C ALA A 119 -16.19 14.51 -13.72
N TRP A 120 -15.15 14.25 -14.54
CA TRP A 120 -13.84 14.87 -14.38
C TRP A 120 -13.84 16.40 -14.41
N PRO A 121 -14.62 17.10 -15.26
CA PRO A 121 -14.64 18.58 -15.26
C PRO A 121 -14.97 19.15 -13.88
N ASP A 122 -16.00 18.65 -13.23
CA ASP A 122 -16.44 19.10 -11.90
C ASP A 122 -15.39 18.73 -10.83
N ALA A 123 -14.82 17.51 -10.92
CA ALA A 123 -13.77 17.06 -10.01
C ALA A 123 -12.48 17.90 -10.13
N VAL A 124 -12.11 18.28 -11.36
CA VAL A 124 -10.97 19.18 -11.61
C VAL A 124 -11.23 20.59 -11.06
N ASP A 125 -12.45 21.12 -11.23
CA ASP A 125 -12.76 22.44 -10.69
C ASP A 125 -12.77 22.41 -9.16
N ALA A 126 -13.29 21.34 -8.52
CA ALA A 126 -13.18 21.09 -7.09
C ALA A 126 -11.72 20.96 -6.63
N ALA A 127 -10.90 20.22 -7.37
CA ALA A 127 -9.46 20.08 -7.09
C ALA A 127 -8.73 21.42 -7.14
N ARG A 128 -9.00 22.26 -8.15
CA ARG A 128 -8.37 23.59 -8.29
C ARG A 128 -8.82 24.58 -7.21
N GLU A 129 -10.07 24.48 -6.73
CA GLU A 129 -10.55 25.24 -5.58
C GLU A 129 -9.86 24.78 -4.30
N SER A 130 -9.66 23.49 -4.15
CA SER A 130 -9.15 22.87 -2.93
C SER A 130 -7.64 22.99 -2.78
N LEU A 131 -6.86 22.72 -3.84
CA LEU A 131 -5.39 22.63 -3.83
C LEU A 131 -4.73 24.04 -3.78
N ASP A 132 -4.97 24.77 -2.70
CA ASP A 132 -4.48 26.13 -2.50
C ASP A 132 -3.20 26.22 -1.64
N ARG A 133 -2.74 25.08 -1.07
CA ARG A 133 -1.56 24.99 -0.20
C ARG A 133 -0.57 23.89 -0.59
N VAL A 134 -0.50 23.55 -1.87
CA VAL A 134 0.39 22.48 -2.36
C VAL A 134 1.85 22.89 -2.20
N PRO A 135 2.67 22.17 -1.39
CA PRO A 135 4.09 22.46 -1.28
C PRO A 135 4.81 22.16 -2.60
N ARG A 136 5.85 22.96 -2.90
CA ARG A 136 6.65 22.79 -4.13
C ARG A 136 7.23 21.37 -4.28
N PRO A 137 7.83 20.75 -3.23
CA PRO A 137 8.34 19.38 -3.36
C PRO A 137 7.25 18.35 -3.67
N VAL A 138 6.06 18.49 -3.06
CA VAL A 138 4.90 17.64 -3.31
C VAL A 138 4.39 17.80 -4.74
N ALA A 139 4.21 19.05 -5.20
CA ALA A 139 3.78 19.32 -6.56
C ALA A 139 4.78 18.78 -7.59
N ALA A 140 6.09 18.99 -7.37
CA ALA A 140 7.14 18.50 -8.26
C ALA A 140 7.17 16.97 -8.34
N ALA A 141 7.03 16.29 -7.18
CA ALA A 141 7.02 14.84 -7.11
C ALA A 141 5.80 14.21 -7.81
N LEU A 142 4.62 14.82 -7.69
CA LEU A 142 3.38 14.29 -8.26
C LEU A 142 3.06 14.79 -9.68
N LEU A 143 3.77 15.79 -10.20
CA LEU A 143 3.52 16.33 -11.53
C LEU A 143 3.57 15.27 -12.66
N PRO A 144 4.50 14.30 -12.68
CA PRO A 144 4.48 13.22 -13.66
C PRO A 144 3.19 12.38 -13.58
N ALA A 145 2.73 12.04 -12.37
CA ALA A 145 1.49 11.30 -12.17
C ALA A 145 0.26 12.10 -12.58
N VAL A 146 0.23 13.42 -12.25
CA VAL A 146 -0.83 14.32 -12.70
C VAL A 146 -0.90 14.34 -14.23
N ARG A 147 0.23 14.46 -14.91
CA ARG A 147 0.28 14.44 -16.40
C ARG A 147 -0.15 13.09 -16.98
N GLY A 148 0.25 11.99 -16.32
CA GLY A 148 -0.04 10.62 -16.75
C GLY A 148 -1.50 10.19 -16.54
N LEU A 149 -2.28 10.88 -15.69
CA LEU A 149 -3.67 10.51 -15.38
C LEU A 149 -4.56 10.37 -16.62
N ALA A 150 -4.34 11.18 -17.64
CA ALA A 150 -5.11 11.16 -18.88
C ALA A 150 -4.51 10.25 -19.98
N ALA A 151 -3.50 9.45 -19.65
CA ALA A 151 -2.88 8.55 -20.63
C ALA A 151 -3.91 7.54 -21.18
N GLY A 152 -3.88 7.35 -22.50
CA GLY A 152 -4.80 6.42 -23.18
C GLY A 152 -6.22 6.94 -23.40
N LEU A 153 -6.54 8.20 -23.06
CA LEU A 153 -7.81 8.82 -23.45
C LEU A 153 -7.77 9.24 -24.93
N ASP A 154 -8.80 8.83 -25.68
CA ASP A 154 -8.92 9.20 -27.09
C ASP A 154 -9.55 10.60 -27.23
N PRO A 155 -8.84 11.60 -27.76
CA PRO A 155 -9.40 12.93 -27.96
C PRO A 155 -10.52 12.99 -29.04
N ALA A 156 -10.72 11.94 -29.81
CA ALA A 156 -11.84 11.83 -30.73
C ALA A 156 -13.16 11.47 -30.05
N ASP A 157 -13.10 10.89 -28.83
CA ASP A 157 -14.28 10.69 -27.99
C ASP A 157 -14.72 12.03 -27.38
N PRO A 158 -15.98 12.48 -27.60
CA PRO A 158 -16.46 13.76 -27.09
C PRO A 158 -16.37 13.88 -25.55
N VAL A 159 -16.58 12.80 -24.79
CA VAL A 159 -16.49 12.81 -23.33
C VAL A 159 -15.02 12.96 -22.91
N ALA A 160 -14.15 12.18 -23.54
CA ALA A 160 -12.71 12.27 -23.29
C ALA A 160 -12.13 13.63 -23.69
N ALA A 161 -12.57 14.24 -24.79
CA ALA A 161 -12.13 15.58 -25.19
C ALA A 161 -12.42 16.65 -24.12
N VAL A 162 -13.62 16.62 -23.51
CA VAL A 162 -13.99 17.52 -22.42
C VAL A 162 -13.15 17.26 -21.17
N ALA A 163 -12.97 15.98 -20.81
CA ALA A 163 -12.15 15.56 -19.67
C ALA A 163 -10.67 15.97 -19.86
N LEU A 164 -10.10 15.81 -21.05
CA LEU A 164 -8.74 16.24 -21.42
C LEU A 164 -8.57 17.76 -21.26
N GLY A 165 -9.56 18.55 -21.68
CA GLY A 165 -9.56 20.01 -21.47
C GLY A 165 -9.57 20.39 -19.98
N ALA A 166 -10.34 19.68 -19.16
CA ALA A 166 -10.35 19.85 -17.71
C ALA A 166 -9.00 19.43 -17.11
N HIS A 167 -8.50 18.25 -17.45
CA HIS A 167 -7.21 17.73 -17.00
C HIS A 167 -6.05 18.71 -17.28
N GLY A 168 -6.02 19.33 -18.47
CA GLY A 168 -5.02 20.36 -18.78
C GLY A 168 -5.04 21.55 -17.83
N ARG A 169 -6.23 21.92 -17.27
CA ARG A 169 -6.32 22.97 -16.23
C ARG A 169 -5.74 22.52 -14.89
N LEU A 170 -5.92 21.24 -14.52
CA LEU A 170 -5.30 20.65 -13.33
C LEU A 170 -3.77 20.59 -13.45
N VAL A 171 -3.26 20.10 -14.59
CA VAL A 171 -1.82 20.09 -14.89
C VAL A 171 -1.22 21.47 -14.70
N GLY A 172 -1.77 22.51 -15.37
CA GLY A 172 -1.28 23.89 -15.23
C GLY A 172 -1.40 24.46 -13.81
N HIS A 173 -2.35 23.96 -12.99
CA HIS A 173 -2.46 24.34 -11.59
C HIS A 173 -1.29 23.76 -10.75
N VAL A 174 -1.02 22.46 -10.89
CA VAL A 174 0.08 21.77 -10.18
C VAL A 174 1.45 22.23 -10.66
N GLU A 175 1.62 22.54 -11.97
CA GLU A 175 2.84 23.14 -12.51
C GLU A 175 3.19 24.47 -11.84
N ARG A 176 2.21 25.33 -11.60
CA ARG A 176 2.44 26.59 -10.87
C ARG A 176 2.86 26.33 -9.44
N ALA A 177 2.22 25.38 -8.75
CA ALA A 177 2.61 24.99 -7.39
C ALA A 177 4.04 24.40 -7.34
N ALA A 178 4.45 23.64 -8.36
CA ALA A 178 5.81 23.11 -8.48
C ALA A 178 6.90 24.20 -8.63
N VAL A 179 6.52 25.40 -9.06
CA VAL A 179 7.44 26.55 -9.19
C VAL A 179 7.36 27.47 -7.99
N SER A 180 6.15 27.81 -7.53
CA SER A 180 5.89 28.90 -6.58
C SER A 180 5.33 28.45 -5.22
N GLY A 181 5.11 27.14 -5.03
CA GLY A 181 4.63 26.59 -3.75
C GLY A 181 5.64 26.74 -2.62
N ASP A 182 5.17 26.51 -1.39
CA ASP A 182 6.03 26.51 -0.21
C ASP A 182 7.18 25.51 -0.38
N PRO A 183 8.44 25.88 -0.12
CA PRO A 183 9.56 24.96 -0.22
C PRO A 183 9.55 23.86 0.85
N ASP A 184 8.82 24.04 1.94
CA ASP A 184 8.70 23.08 3.05
C ASP A 184 7.45 22.20 2.88
N ALA A 185 7.66 20.87 2.86
CA ALA A 185 6.60 19.87 2.83
C ALA A 185 6.42 19.15 4.17
N ALA A 186 7.18 19.50 5.20
CA ALA A 186 7.10 18.85 6.50
C ALA A 186 5.77 19.13 7.20
N LEU A 187 5.11 18.07 7.69
CA LEU A 187 3.91 18.23 8.52
C LEU A 187 4.20 18.80 9.89
N GLY A 188 5.43 18.62 10.39
CA GLY A 188 5.81 18.85 11.77
C GLY A 188 5.53 17.64 12.67
N GLY A 189 6.41 17.39 13.64
CA GLY A 189 6.37 16.20 14.47
C GLY A 189 5.05 15.98 15.21
N ARG A 190 4.38 17.05 15.67
CA ARG A 190 3.07 16.93 16.34
C ARG A 190 1.96 16.44 15.40
N ALA A 191 1.92 16.97 14.18
CA ALA A 191 0.93 16.57 13.19
C ALA A 191 1.17 15.14 12.71
N LEU A 192 2.43 14.79 12.45
CA LEU A 192 2.83 13.42 12.11
C LEU A 192 2.45 12.43 13.22
N GLN A 193 2.79 12.72 14.48
CA GLN A 193 2.41 11.88 15.62
C GLN A 193 0.89 11.69 15.73
N ARG A 194 0.13 12.76 15.48
CA ARG A 194 -1.34 12.75 15.49
C ARG A 194 -1.88 11.84 14.39
N LEU A 195 -1.40 12.00 13.16
CA LEU A 195 -1.79 11.20 12.00
C LEU A 195 -1.52 9.71 12.23
N LEU A 196 -0.27 9.37 12.57
CA LEU A 196 0.14 7.98 12.81
C LEU A 196 -0.64 7.35 13.98
N GLY A 197 -0.76 8.08 15.11
CA GLY A 197 -1.39 7.56 16.31
C GLY A 197 -2.88 7.28 16.12
N VAL A 198 -3.60 8.22 15.51
CA VAL A 198 -5.04 8.07 15.26
C VAL A 198 -5.30 7.02 14.19
N GLY A 199 -4.55 7.06 13.09
CA GLY A 199 -4.72 6.09 11.99
C GLY A 199 -4.50 4.65 12.43
N GLN A 200 -3.64 4.42 13.44
CA GLN A 200 -3.37 3.08 13.95
C GLN A 200 -4.01 2.80 15.31
N ALA A 201 -4.90 3.67 15.81
CA ALA A 201 -5.61 3.53 17.08
C ALA A 201 -4.67 3.20 18.26
N MET A 202 -3.49 3.82 18.30
CA MET A 202 -2.49 3.59 19.34
C MET A 202 -1.64 4.84 19.59
N PRO A 203 -1.10 5.04 20.80
CA PRO A 203 -0.14 6.10 21.05
C PRO A 203 1.16 5.84 20.29
N VAL A 204 1.71 6.89 19.70
CA VAL A 204 2.98 6.87 18.96
C VAL A 204 3.96 7.81 19.61
N ASP A 205 5.16 7.33 19.85
CA ASP A 205 6.35 8.13 20.21
C ASP A 205 7.31 8.05 19.01
N LEU A 206 7.52 9.20 18.36
CA LEU A 206 8.32 9.26 17.13
C LEU A 206 9.77 8.87 17.38
N GLY A 207 10.38 9.31 18.51
CA GLY A 207 11.76 8.95 18.84
C GLY A 207 11.94 7.45 19.04
N ARG A 208 11.01 6.81 19.76
CA ARG A 208 11.02 5.34 19.90
C ARG A 208 10.80 4.62 18.58
N LEU A 209 10.00 5.19 17.68
CA LEU A 209 9.78 4.59 16.38
C LEU A 209 11.03 4.72 15.49
N GLU A 210 11.77 5.83 15.58
CA GLU A 210 13.08 6.01 14.95
C GLU A 210 14.10 5.00 15.50
N GLU A 211 14.22 4.86 16.82
CA GLU A 211 15.11 3.85 17.46
C GLU A 211 14.80 2.43 16.97
N ARG A 212 13.52 2.11 16.81
CA ARG A 212 13.10 0.79 16.29
C ARG A 212 13.43 0.62 14.82
N ALA A 213 13.30 1.67 14.02
CA ALA A 213 13.70 1.66 12.60
C ALA A 213 15.20 1.43 12.46
N ASP A 214 16.02 2.09 13.27
CA ASP A 214 17.47 1.92 13.27
C ASP A 214 17.87 0.49 13.71
N ALA A 215 17.28 -0.02 14.78
CA ALA A 215 17.54 -1.40 15.24
C ALA A 215 17.13 -2.43 14.18
N GLU A 216 16.03 -2.22 13.50
CA GLU A 216 15.56 -3.10 12.42
C GLU A 216 16.48 -3.02 11.18
N ARG A 217 16.92 -1.82 10.80
CA ARG A 217 17.92 -1.65 9.73
C ARG A 217 19.19 -2.43 10.03
N ASP A 218 19.72 -2.32 11.24
CA ASP A 218 20.96 -3.00 11.63
C ASP A 218 20.78 -4.53 11.64
N ARG A 219 19.62 -5.03 12.08
CA ARG A 219 19.26 -6.44 12.01
C ARG A 219 19.17 -6.95 10.57
N LEU A 220 18.50 -6.20 9.69
CA LEU A 220 18.35 -6.54 8.28
C LEU A 220 19.70 -6.49 7.54
N ARG A 221 20.54 -5.54 7.90
CA ARG A 221 21.92 -5.47 7.36
C ARG A 221 22.72 -6.69 7.76
N ALA A 222 22.66 -7.12 9.02
CA ALA A 222 23.31 -8.34 9.47
C ALA A 222 22.78 -9.59 8.74
N MET A 223 21.47 -9.65 8.48
CA MET A 223 20.86 -10.73 7.69
C MET A 223 21.38 -10.75 6.25
N LEU A 224 21.50 -9.58 5.61
CA LEU A 224 22.07 -9.47 4.27
C LEU A 224 23.55 -9.87 4.24
N ASP A 225 24.34 -9.40 5.22
CA ASP A 225 25.76 -9.70 5.33
C ASP A 225 26.01 -11.22 5.52
N ASP A 226 25.20 -11.90 6.36
CA ASP A 226 25.26 -13.36 6.52
C ASP A 226 24.91 -14.10 5.23
N ALA A 227 23.82 -13.70 4.57
CA ALA A 227 23.41 -14.30 3.30
C ALA A 227 24.50 -14.12 2.21
N CYS A 228 25.07 -12.93 2.08
CA CYS A 228 26.15 -12.65 1.14
C CYS A 228 27.43 -13.43 1.47
N ALA A 229 27.81 -13.56 2.75
CA ALA A 229 28.97 -14.34 3.18
C ALA A 229 28.82 -15.84 2.86
N ARG A 230 27.60 -16.38 2.92
CA ARG A 230 27.28 -17.77 2.54
C ARG A 230 27.30 -17.97 1.02
N LEU A 231 26.91 -16.96 0.24
CA LEU A 231 26.91 -17.02 -1.24
C LEU A 231 28.32 -16.86 -1.83
N ALA A 232 29.11 -15.93 -1.30
CA ALA A 232 30.43 -15.61 -1.78
C ALA A 232 31.38 -15.31 -0.61
N PRO A 233 31.93 -16.34 0.06
CA PRO A 233 32.82 -16.17 1.21
C PRO A 233 34.05 -15.29 0.89
N GLY A 234 34.26 -14.27 1.72
CA GLY A 234 35.41 -13.37 1.60
C GLY A 234 35.20 -12.18 0.65
N HIS A 235 34.07 -12.07 -0.02
CA HIS A 235 33.75 -10.89 -0.84
C HIS A 235 32.99 -9.84 -0.02
N PRO A 236 33.17 -8.53 -0.29
CA PRO A 236 32.38 -7.47 0.32
C PRO A 236 30.88 -7.60 -0.06
N THR A 237 29.98 -7.36 0.90
CA THR A 237 28.52 -7.43 0.68
C THR A 237 28.06 -6.62 -0.53
N ALA A 238 28.60 -5.42 -0.73
CA ALA A 238 28.21 -4.57 -1.86
C ALA A 238 28.54 -5.19 -3.24
N GLU A 239 29.65 -5.91 -3.36
CA GLU A 239 30.02 -6.61 -4.60
C GLU A 239 29.09 -7.80 -4.86
N VAL A 240 28.76 -8.55 -3.80
CA VAL A 240 27.83 -9.69 -3.90
C VAL A 240 26.43 -9.18 -4.29
N VAL A 241 25.92 -8.14 -3.62
CA VAL A 241 24.64 -7.51 -3.96
C VAL A 241 24.61 -7.03 -5.41
N ALA A 242 25.64 -6.34 -5.87
CA ALA A 242 25.73 -5.92 -7.28
C ALA A 242 25.69 -7.10 -8.24
N GLY A 243 26.27 -8.25 -7.88
CA GLY A 243 26.19 -9.50 -8.63
C GLY A 243 24.79 -10.09 -8.64
N LEU A 244 24.12 -10.10 -7.47
CA LEU A 244 22.74 -10.61 -7.32
C LEU A 244 21.75 -9.80 -8.13
N LEU A 245 21.86 -8.48 -8.16
CA LEU A 245 20.95 -7.59 -8.89
C LEU A 245 21.11 -7.71 -10.41
N ARG A 246 22.33 -7.99 -10.91
CA ARG A 246 22.57 -8.25 -12.34
C ARG A 246 22.08 -9.64 -12.81
N ASP A 247 21.85 -10.58 -11.90
CA ASP A 247 21.32 -11.90 -12.23
C ASP A 247 19.79 -11.86 -12.29
N HIS A 248 19.25 -11.34 -13.37
CA HIS A 248 17.81 -11.21 -13.61
C HIS A 248 17.38 -11.93 -14.89
N PRO A 249 16.08 -12.24 -15.06
CA PRO A 249 15.54 -12.74 -16.32
C PRO A 249 15.66 -11.72 -17.44
N GLU A 250 15.68 -12.17 -18.66
CA GLU A 250 15.45 -11.32 -19.83
C GLU A 250 14.09 -10.63 -19.75
N ALA A 251 13.93 -9.42 -20.30
CA ALA A 251 12.69 -8.64 -20.24
C ALA A 251 11.45 -9.45 -20.66
N GLY A 252 11.56 -10.25 -21.71
CA GLY A 252 10.47 -11.11 -22.20
C GLY A 252 10.17 -12.33 -21.31
N ALA A 253 11.04 -12.67 -20.35
CA ALA A 253 10.90 -13.83 -19.49
C ALA A 253 10.44 -13.49 -18.06
N VAL A 254 10.48 -12.22 -17.65
CA VAL A 254 10.16 -11.80 -16.26
C VAL A 254 8.77 -12.26 -15.82
N VAL A 255 7.75 -12.13 -16.66
CA VAL A 255 6.37 -12.54 -16.34
C VAL A 255 6.26 -14.05 -16.16
N GLU A 256 6.96 -14.83 -16.98
CA GLU A 256 6.98 -16.30 -16.86
C GLU A 256 7.73 -16.76 -15.60
N GLU A 257 8.85 -16.13 -15.29
CA GLU A 257 9.57 -16.38 -14.03
C GLU A 257 8.69 -16.06 -12.81
N ALA A 258 8.00 -14.92 -12.82
CA ALA A 258 7.03 -14.57 -11.77
C ALA A 258 5.90 -15.59 -11.64
N ARG A 259 5.44 -16.16 -12.75
CA ARG A 259 4.40 -17.22 -12.75
C ARG A 259 4.91 -18.51 -12.09
N MET A 260 6.14 -18.91 -12.38
CA MET A 260 6.76 -20.09 -11.75
C MET A 260 6.91 -19.88 -10.24
N VAL A 261 7.46 -18.71 -9.83
CA VAL A 261 7.62 -18.39 -8.41
C VAL A 261 6.27 -18.29 -7.69
N THR A 262 5.24 -17.78 -8.36
CA THR A 262 3.86 -17.75 -7.82
C THR A 262 3.35 -19.14 -7.50
N ALA A 263 3.53 -20.09 -8.40
CA ALA A 263 3.12 -21.47 -8.16
C ALA A 263 3.88 -22.11 -6.99
N GLU A 264 5.20 -21.87 -6.90
CA GLU A 264 6.03 -22.31 -5.76
C GLU A 264 5.54 -21.72 -4.43
N ALA A 265 5.30 -20.40 -4.38
CA ALA A 265 4.88 -19.69 -3.17
C ALA A 265 3.49 -20.16 -2.68
N ILE A 266 2.55 -20.38 -3.59
CA ILE A 266 1.22 -20.91 -3.27
C ILE A 266 1.33 -22.33 -2.72
N ALA A 267 2.09 -23.22 -3.38
CA ALA A 267 2.29 -24.59 -2.95
C ALA A 267 2.96 -24.65 -1.56
N PHE A 268 4.03 -23.89 -1.35
CA PHE A 268 4.72 -23.81 -0.08
C PHE A 268 3.80 -23.30 1.05
N THR A 269 3.05 -22.23 0.79
CA THR A 269 2.11 -21.65 1.76
C THR A 269 1.04 -22.66 2.17
N ALA A 270 0.51 -23.43 1.21
CA ALA A 270 -0.49 -24.46 1.46
C ALA A 270 0.11 -25.65 2.24
N GLU A 271 1.29 -26.14 1.85
CA GLU A 271 1.98 -27.25 2.52
C GLU A 271 2.29 -26.93 3.99
N ARG A 272 2.77 -25.71 4.26
CA ARG A 272 3.10 -25.26 5.61
C ARG A 272 1.88 -24.77 6.40
N GLY A 273 0.71 -24.65 5.75
CA GLY A 273 -0.51 -24.14 6.39
C GLY A 273 -0.37 -22.71 6.90
N LEU A 274 0.39 -21.85 6.22
CA LEU A 274 0.73 -20.51 6.70
C LEU A 274 -0.46 -19.55 6.73
N VAL A 275 -1.51 -19.83 5.98
CA VAL A 275 -2.76 -19.06 5.98
C VAL A 275 -3.97 -19.97 6.02
N PRO A 276 -5.08 -19.55 6.64
CA PRO A 276 -6.29 -20.37 6.66
C PRO A 276 -6.97 -20.37 5.27
N GLY A 277 -6.96 -21.51 4.58
CA GLY A 277 -7.70 -21.73 3.35
C GLY A 277 -7.27 -20.84 2.19
N LEU A 278 -6.22 -21.23 1.51
CA LEU A 278 -5.76 -20.56 0.27
C LEU A 278 -6.53 -21.15 -0.91
N ASP A 279 -7.56 -20.44 -1.37
CA ASP A 279 -8.44 -20.81 -2.50
C ASP A 279 -8.48 -19.67 -3.55
N GLY A 280 -9.10 -19.94 -4.70
CA GLY A 280 -9.25 -18.97 -5.78
C GLY A 280 -8.06 -18.87 -6.71
N GLU A 281 -8.20 -18.05 -7.73
CA GLU A 281 -7.25 -17.92 -8.82
C GLU A 281 -6.39 -16.67 -8.64
N CYS A 282 -5.08 -16.82 -8.82
CA CYS A 282 -4.11 -15.72 -8.95
C CYS A 282 -3.55 -15.76 -10.37
N VAL A 283 -3.99 -14.84 -11.23
CA VAL A 283 -3.53 -14.73 -12.61
C VAL A 283 -2.31 -13.83 -12.68
N VAL A 284 -1.18 -14.36 -13.15
CA VAL A 284 0.05 -13.59 -13.34
C VAL A 284 0.15 -13.08 -14.76
N GLY A 285 0.36 -11.80 -14.94
CA GLY A 285 0.46 -11.18 -16.26
C GLY A 285 1.13 -9.81 -16.27
N PRO A 286 1.38 -9.27 -17.46
CA PRO A 286 1.91 -7.91 -17.58
C PRO A 286 0.88 -6.90 -17.07
N ALA A 287 1.37 -5.81 -16.45
CA ALA A 287 0.52 -4.73 -16.01
C ALA A 287 -0.16 -4.03 -17.21
N PRO A 288 -1.48 -3.78 -17.15
CA PRO A 288 -2.14 -2.94 -18.16
C PRO A 288 -1.59 -1.51 -18.11
N PRO A 289 -1.73 -0.71 -19.17
CA PRO A 289 -1.18 0.66 -19.24
C PRO A 289 -1.52 1.53 -18.01
N SER A 290 -2.74 1.40 -17.49
CA SER A 290 -3.23 2.13 -16.31
C SER A 290 -2.52 1.78 -15.00
N ARG A 291 -1.82 0.65 -14.93
CA ARG A 291 -1.17 0.13 -13.71
C ARG A 291 0.35 0.00 -13.83
N ARG A 292 0.94 0.48 -14.94
CA ARG A 292 2.40 0.41 -15.17
C ARG A 292 3.23 1.38 -14.31
N TRP A 293 2.59 2.15 -13.46
CA TRP A 293 3.25 3.01 -12.48
C TRP A 293 3.91 2.21 -11.34
N ALA A 294 3.49 0.97 -11.10
CA ALA A 294 4.12 0.05 -10.16
C ALA A 294 4.95 -0.99 -10.90
N LEU A 295 6.09 -1.38 -10.33
CA LEU A 295 6.95 -2.46 -10.84
C LEU A 295 6.23 -3.81 -10.77
N ALA A 296 5.64 -4.10 -9.61
CA ALA A 296 4.84 -5.26 -9.33
C ALA A 296 3.69 -4.87 -8.42
N MET A 297 2.52 -5.50 -8.55
CA MET A 297 1.40 -5.24 -7.66
C MET A 297 0.36 -6.35 -7.66
N MET A 298 -0.26 -6.59 -6.52
CA MET A 298 -1.45 -7.41 -6.39
C MET A 298 -2.72 -6.57 -6.55
N SER A 299 -3.54 -6.93 -7.53
CA SER A 299 -4.94 -6.52 -7.60
C SER A 299 -5.80 -7.70 -7.15
N TRP A 300 -6.10 -7.75 -5.87
CA TRP A 300 -6.87 -8.87 -5.32
C TRP A 300 -8.35 -8.80 -5.71
N ALA A 301 -8.99 -9.95 -5.82
CA ALA A 301 -10.44 -10.01 -5.89
C ALA A 301 -11.01 -9.49 -4.56
N ALA A 302 -11.70 -8.36 -4.61
CA ALA A 302 -12.14 -7.66 -3.41
C ALA A 302 -13.23 -8.44 -2.64
N PRO A 303 -13.47 -8.15 -1.35
CA PRO A 303 -14.43 -8.87 -0.53
C PRO A 303 -15.86 -8.95 -1.08
N TYR A 304 -16.30 -7.97 -1.84
CA TYR A 304 -17.63 -7.95 -2.46
C TYR A 304 -17.63 -8.34 -3.96
N GLU A 305 -16.54 -8.95 -4.45
CA GLU A 305 -16.39 -9.44 -5.83
C GLU A 305 -16.22 -10.98 -5.85
N PRO A 306 -17.30 -11.76 -5.69
CA PRO A 306 -17.19 -13.21 -5.48
C PRO A 306 -16.53 -13.96 -6.62
N ASP A 307 -16.71 -13.52 -7.85
CA ASP A 307 -16.31 -14.23 -9.06
C ASP A 307 -15.09 -13.62 -9.78
N ALA A 308 -14.58 -12.47 -9.27
CA ALA A 308 -13.42 -11.82 -9.88
C ALA A 308 -12.12 -12.61 -9.59
N PRO A 309 -11.19 -12.74 -10.56
CA PRO A 309 -9.87 -13.27 -10.31
C PRO A 309 -9.00 -12.22 -9.59
N SER A 310 -8.04 -12.68 -8.80
CA SER A 310 -6.93 -11.83 -8.35
C SER A 310 -5.85 -11.80 -9.44
N ARG A 311 -5.19 -10.65 -9.62
CA ARG A 311 -4.17 -10.49 -10.64
C ARG A 311 -2.87 -10.00 -10.02
N TYR A 312 -1.81 -10.75 -10.23
CA TYR A 312 -0.46 -10.32 -9.94
C TYR A 312 0.14 -9.70 -11.21
N TYR A 313 0.24 -8.40 -11.22
CA TYR A 313 0.78 -7.64 -12.33
C TYR A 313 2.28 -7.44 -12.18
N ILE A 314 3.00 -7.66 -13.28
CA ILE A 314 4.42 -7.37 -13.45
C ILE A 314 4.55 -6.30 -14.54
N THR A 315 5.42 -5.34 -14.35
CA THR A 315 5.71 -4.30 -15.33
C THR A 315 7.09 -4.52 -15.93
N PRO A 316 7.24 -5.21 -17.08
CA PRO A 316 8.51 -5.27 -17.79
C PRO A 316 8.96 -3.89 -18.27
N PRO A 317 10.25 -3.67 -18.53
CA PRO A 317 10.71 -2.41 -19.12
C PRO A 317 10.09 -2.18 -20.50
N GLU A 318 9.99 -0.92 -20.91
CA GLU A 318 9.52 -0.61 -22.27
C GLU A 318 10.60 -0.99 -23.31
N PRO A 319 10.20 -1.60 -24.42
CA PRO A 319 11.16 -2.08 -25.44
C PRO A 319 12.00 -0.97 -26.10
N ASP A 320 11.51 0.27 -26.07
CA ASP A 320 12.16 1.45 -26.65
C ASP A 320 13.03 2.23 -25.67
N TRP A 321 13.12 1.80 -24.41
CA TRP A 321 14.03 2.41 -23.45
C TRP A 321 15.49 2.13 -23.80
N PRO A 322 16.44 3.03 -23.45
CA PRO A 322 17.86 2.74 -23.53
C PRO A 322 18.22 1.44 -22.76
N ALA A 323 19.15 0.66 -23.30
CA ALA A 323 19.53 -0.62 -22.71
C ALA A 323 19.94 -0.52 -21.23
N ALA A 324 20.63 0.55 -20.83
CA ALA A 324 21.00 0.78 -19.44
C ALA A 324 19.79 0.97 -18.52
N GLU A 325 18.75 1.66 -18.98
CA GLU A 325 17.51 1.84 -18.23
C GLU A 325 16.72 0.53 -18.12
N GLN A 326 16.74 -0.30 -19.17
CA GLN A 326 16.13 -1.63 -19.12
C GLN A 326 16.86 -2.52 -18.10
N GLU A 327 18.19 -2.50 -18.06
CA GLU A 327 19.01 -3.24 -17.08
C GLU A 327 18.72 -2.79 -15.65
N ASP A 328 18.70 -1.48 -15.40
CA ASP A 328 18.39 -0.93 -14.08
C ASP A 328 16.97 -1.33 -13.62
N TRP A 329 16.01 -1.36 -14.56
CA TRP A 329 14.64 -1.80 -14.28
C TRP A 329 14.57 -3.29 -13.97
N LEU A 330 15.25 -4.12 -14.76
CA LEU A 330 15.31 -5.58 -14.59
C LEU A 330 16.04 -6.01 -13.31
N ALA A 331 16.97 -5.20 -12.80
CA ALA A 331 17.65 -5.46 -11.53
C ALA A 331 16.68 -5.62 -10.34
N VAL A 332 15.53 -4.94 -10.37
CA VAL A 332 14.48 -5.09 -9.36
C VAL A 332 13.85 -6.49 -9.41
N PHE A 333 13.81 -7.11 -10.58
CA PHE A 333 13.32 -8.48 -10.80
C PHE A 333 14.44 -9.51 -10.83
N SER A 334 15.53 -9.24 -10.12
CA SER A 334 16.62 -10.23 -10.02
C SER A 334 16.11 -11.57 -9.46
N ARG A 335 16.83 -12.67 -9.74
CA ARG A 335 16.50 -13.99 -9.18
C ARG A 335 16.60 -14.05 -7.65
N SER A 336 17.06 -12.97 -7.02
CA SER A 336 17.06 -12.80 -5.57
C SER A 336 15.81 -12.05 -5.08
N THR A 337 15.46 -10.93 -5.71
CA THR A 337 14.38 -10.04 -5.27
C THR A 337 13.02 -10.45 -5.81
N LEU A 338 12.90 -10.96 -7.04
CA LEU A 338 11.63 -11.41 -7.60
C LEU A 338 10.90 -12.45 -6.72
N PRO A 339 11.57 -13.46 -6.12
CA PRO A 339 10.91 -14.35 -5.16
C PRO A 339 10.43 -13.63 -3.89
N ALA A 340 11.18 -12.66 -3.37
CA ALA A 340 10.78 -11.86 -2.22
C ALA A 340 9.55 -11.00 -2.53
N ILE A 341 9.55 -10.32 -3.70
CA ILE A 341 8.40 -9.57 -4.21
C ILE A 341 7.19 -10.50 -4.41
N THR A 342 7.40 -11.69 -4.96
CA THR A 342 6.30 -12.63 -5.23
C THR A 342 5.66 -13.16 -3.95
N VAL A 343 6.41 -13.48 -2.90
CA VAL A 343 5.80 -13.89 -1.62
C VAL A 343 5.08 -12.73 -0.93
N HIS A 344 5.54 -11.49 -1.10
CA HIS A 344 4.85 -10.29 -0.66
C HIS A 344 3.51 -10.10 -1.39
N GLU A 345 3.53 -10.14 -2.71
CA GLU A 345 2.34 -9.88 -3.52
C GLU A 345 1.35 -11.06 -3.50
N VAL A 346 1.85 -12.30 -3.46
CA VAL A 346 0.98 -13.47 -3.64
C VAL A 346 0.75 -14.20 -2.32
N ALA A 347 1.61 -15.13 -1.95
CA ALA A 347 1.37 -16.03 -0.83
C ALA A 347 2.67 -16.30 -0.05
N PRO A 348 2.61 -16.12 1.27
CA PRO A 348 1.45 -15.86 2.13
C PRO A 348 1.01 -14.39 2.21
N GLY A 349 1.50 -13.49 1.35
CA GLY A 349 1.28 -12.04 1.34
C GLY A 349 -0.13 -11.60 0.90
N HIS A 350 -0.19 -10.61 -0.03
CA HIS A 350 -1.43 -9.88 -0.36
C HIS A 350 -2.55 -10.76 -0.93
N PHE A 351 -2.29 -11.63 -1.90
CA PHE A 351 -3.31 -12.52 -2.45
C PHE A 351 -3.93 -13.39 -1.34
N ALA A 352 -3.10 -14.03 -0.54
CA ALA A 352 -3.57 -14.88 0.54
C ALA A 352 -4.37 -14.09 1.59
N HIS A 353 -3.93 -12.88 1.95
CA HIS A 353 -4.67 -11.98 2.83
C HIS A 353 -6.01 -11.56 2.22
N GLY A 354 -6.04 -11.18 0.94
CA GLY A 354 -7.28 -10.86 0.22
C GLY A 354 -8.31 -12.00 0.27
N ARG A 355 -7.85 -13.26 0.17
CA ARG A 355 -8.72 -14.44 0.34
C ARG A 355 -9.29 -14.55 1.76
N CYS A 356 -8.52 -14.17 2.78
CA CYS A 356 -9.00 -14.12 4.16
C CYS A 356 -10.02 -12.99 4.37
N LEU A 357 -9.79 -11.80 3.81
CA LEU A 357 -10.72 -10.65 3.87
C LEU A 357 -12.11 -10.98 3.32
N ARG A 358 -12.20 -11.78 2.27
CA ARG A 358 -13.48 -12.23 1.69
C ARG A 358 -14.28 -13.10 2.67
N ARG A 359 -13.61 -13.81 3.58
CA ARG A 359 -14.24 -14.66 4.60
C ARG A 359 -14.44 -13.95 5.94
N ALA A 360 -13.94 -12.73 6.07
CA ALA A 360 -14.10 -11.95 7.29
C ALA A 360 -15.58 -11.67 7.57
N GLU A 361 -15.96 -11.79 8.84
CA GLU A 361 -17.33 -11.55 9.28
C GLU A 361 -17.60 -10.06 9.44
N GLY A 362 -18.77 -9.62 8.95
CA GLY A 362 -19.27 -8.26 9.10
C GLY A 362 -18.71 -7.26 8.07
N ASP A 363 -19.53 -6.23 7.79
CA ASP A 363 -19.22 -5.23 6.77
C ASP A 363 -17.99 -4.39 7.11
N VAL A 364 -17.72 -4.12 8.40
CA VAL A 364 -16.59 -3.28 8.81
C VAL A 364 -15.26 -3.91 8.37
N ARG A 365 -15.04 -5.20 8.68
CA ARG A 365 -13.80 -5.92 8.34
C ARG A 365 -13.61 -6.12 6.84
N ARG A 366 -14.72 -6.24 6.10
CA ARG A 366 -14.69 -6.41 4.64
C ARG A 366 -14.53 -5.10 3.88
N THR A 367 -14.77 -3.97 4.53
CA THR A 367 -14.78 -2.65 3.87
C THR A 367 -13.60 -1.78 4.28
N LEU A 368 -13.19 -1.79 5.55
CA LEU A 368 -12.19 -0.89 6.08
C LEU A 368 -10.86 -1.63 6.29
N HIS A 369 -9.84 -1.21 5.55
CA HIS A 369 -8.54 -1.88 5.56
C HIS A 369 -7.44 -0.88 5.93
N SER A 370 -6.81 -1.08 7.10
CA SER A 370 -5.60 -0.34 7.47
C SER A 370 -4.45 -0.73 6.56
N VAL A 371 -3.95 0.24 5.80
CA VAL A 371 -2.81 0.00 4.88
C VAL A 371 -1.57 -0.45 5.65
N ALA A 372 -1.37 0.03 6.89
CA ALA A 372 -0.25 -0.41 7.73
C ALA A 372 -0.39 -1.89 8.16
N PHE A 373 -1.61 -2.40 8.31
CA PHE A 373 -1.82 -3.83 8.52
C PHE A 373 -1.59 -4.61 7.22
N VAL A 374 -2.17 -4.17 6.11
CA VAL A 374 -2.08 -4.85 4.79
C VAL A 374 -0.63 -5.01 4.35
N GLU A 375 0.11 -3.90 4.34
CA GLU A 375 1.52 -3.87 3.95
C GLU A 375 2.43 -4.52 5.00
N GLY A 376 2.11 -4.31 6.28
CA GLY A 376 2.84 -4.92 7.39
C GLY A 376 2.72 -6.44 7.38
N TRP A 377 1.55 -6.99 7.06
CA TRP A 377 1.34 -8.43 6.87
C TRP A 377 2.18 -8.98 5.73
N ALA A 378 2.11 -8.37 4.55
CA ALA A 378 2.85 -8.84 3.39
C ALA A 378 4.37 -8.77 3.61
N HIS A 379 4.85 -7.69 4.23
CA HIS A 379 6.26 -7.55 4.59
C HIS A 379 6.71 -8.53 5.70
N TYR A 380 5.85 -8.84 6.67
CA TYR A 380 6.08 -9.88 7.67
C TYR A 380 6.11 -11.28 7.03
N ALA A 381 5.25 -11.54 6.05
CA ALA A 381 5.17 -12.80 5.33
C ALA A 381 6.47 -13.17 4.60
N GLU A 382 7.22 -12.18 4.10
CA GLU A 382 8.53 -12.39 3.48
C GLU A 382 9.51 -13.05 4.47
N GLU A 383 9.63 -12.56 5.70
CA GLU A 383 10.50 -13.14 6.72
C GLU A 383 9.97 -14.49 7.21
N VAL A 384 8.66 -14.68 7.31
CA VAL A 384 8.08 -15.99 7.61
C VAL A 384 8.52 -17.03 6.59
N CYS A 385 8.56 -16.68 5.30
CA CYS A 385 9.06 -17.59 4.26
C CYS A 385 10.55 -17.95 4.46
N VAL A 386 11.37 -17.01 4.94
CA VAL A 386 12.77 -17.32 5.31
C VAL A 386 12.83 -18.24 6.52
N GLU A 387 12.06 -17.93 7.59
CA GLU A 387 12.00 -18.73 8.83
C GLU A 387 11.52 -20.17 8.59
N GLU A 388 10.53 -20.35 7.70
CA GLU A 388 9.92 -21.65 7.37
C GLU A 388 10.66 -22.42 6.27
N GLY A 389 11.74 -21.85 5.73
CA GLY A 389 12.64 -22.51 4.78
C GLY A 389 12.11 -22.55 3.34
N PHE A 390 11.43 -21.51 2.88
CA PHE A 390 11.10 -21.37 1.46
C PHE A 390 12.37 -21.51 0.62
N ARG A 391 12.29 -22.28 -0.48
CA ARG A 391 13.44 -22.64 -1.33
C ARG A 391 14.59 -23.30 -0.54
N ASP A 392 14.24 -24.22 0.36
CA ASP A 392 15.19 -24.98 1.17
C ASP A 392 16.19 -24.12 1.97
N GLY A 393 15.79 -22.89 2.32
CA GLY A 393 16.63 -21.94 3.03
C GLY A 393 17.79 -21.38 2.20
N GLU A 394 17.62 -21.27 0.90
CA GLU A 394 18.59 -20.72 -0.03
C GLU A 394 19.02 -19.30 0.39
N PRO A 395 20.35 -19.03 0.59
CA PRO A 395 20.82 -17.70 1.02
C PRO A 395 20.45 -16.58 0.04
N ARG A 396 20.28 -16.89 -1.24
CA ARG A 396 19.86 -15.93 -2.27
C ARG A 396 18.47 -15.37 -1.98
N PHE A 397 17.53 -16.19 -1.56
CA PHE A 397 16.19 -15.74 -1.17
C PHE A 397 16.24 -14.83 0.07
N ALA A 398 17.03 -15.24 1.10
CA ALA A 398 17.22 -14.42 2.29
C ALA A 398 17.86 -13.05 1.98
N ALA A 399 18.82 -13.01 1.02
CA ALA A 399 19.41 -11.76 0.55
C ALA A 399 18.36 -10.87 -0.14
N GLY A 400 17.49 -11.44 -0.99
CA GLY A 400 16.41 -10.72 -1.66
C GLY A 400 15.42 -10.12 -0.66
N VAL A 401 14.98 -10.91 0.33
CA VAL A 401 14.10 -10.42 1.43
C VAL A 401 14.77 -9.29 2.21
N ALA A 402 16.07 -9.42 2.52
CA ALA A 402 16.79 -8.37 3.25
C ALA A 402 16.92 -7.07 2.43
N LEU A 403 17.17 -7.13 1.12
CA LEU A 403 17.24 -5.97 0.23
C LEU A 403 15.92 -5.23 0.16
N GLU A 404 14.81 -5.94 -0.06
CA GLU A 404 13.46 -5.38 -0.06
C GLU A 404 13.11 -4.76 1.30
N ALA A 405 13.46 -5.42 2.40
CA ALA A 405 13.22 -4.95 3.75
C ALA A 405 14.05 -3.71 4.09
N LEU A 406 15.32 -3.62 3.63
CA LEU A 406 16.17 -2.44 3.83
C LEU A 406 15.58 -1.20 3.14
N THR A 407 15.02 -1.35 1.94
CA THR A 407 14.29 -0.25 1.28
C THR A 407 13.11 0.23 2.12
N ARG A 408 12.31 -0.70 2.65
CA ARG A 408 11.10 -0.37 3.43
C ARG A 408 11.42 0.22 4.81
N VAL A 409 12.49 -0.20 5.48
CA VAL A 409 12.90 0.42 6.75
C VAL A 409 13.49 1.80 6.53
N THR A 410 14.18 2.02 5.41
CA THR A 410 14.67 3.36 5.03
C THR A 410 13.49 4.31 4.74
N ARG A 411 12.40 3.83 4.11
CA ARG A 411 11.14 4.59 3.97
C ARG A 411 10.62 5.07 5.32
N LEU A 412 10.63 4.22 6.34
CA LEU A 412 10.20 4.59 7.69
C LEU A 412 11.09 5.69 8.28
N ALA A 413 12.40 5.50 8.27
CA ALA A 413 13.36 6.46 8.82
C ALA A 413 13.29 7.82 8.09
N VAL A 414 13.18 7.80 6.75
CA VAL A 414 13.09 9.01 5.93
C VAL A 414 11.76 9.74 6.16
N SER A 415 10.63 9.03 6.21
CA SER A 415 9.32 9.65 6.49
C SER A 415 9.29 10.33 7.86
N LEU A 416 9.78 9.65 8.90
CA LEU A 416 9.89 10.22 10.24
C LEU A 416 10.80 11.45 10.26
N GLY A 417 11.97 11.37 9.63
CA GLY A 417 12.94 12.46 9.60
C GLY A 417 12.48 13.69 8.81
N LEU A 418 11.90 13.50 7.62
CA LEU A 418 11.39 14.61 6.79
C LEU A 418 10.22 15.32 7.47
N HIS A 419 9.19 14.58 7.87
CA HIS A 419 8.00 15.18 8.47
C HIS A 419 8.17 15.55 9.92
N GLY A 420 9.12 14.93 10.65
CA GLY A 420 9.56 15.34 11.98
C GLY A 420 10.43 16.61 11.98
N GLY A 421 10.98 16.99 10.81
CA GLY A 421 11.83 18.16 10.64
C GLY A 421 13.29 17.94 11.03
N SER A 422 13.72 16.69 11.24
CA SER A 422 15.11 16.34 11.59
C SER A 422 15.99 16.05 10.39
N MET A 423 15.40 15.85 9.19
CA MET A 423 16.11 15.41 7.98
C MET A 423 15.81 16.33 6.78
N PRO A 424 16.81 16.90 6.12
CA PRO A 424 16.63 17.61 4.86
C PRO A 424 16.46 16.62 3.68
N PRO A 425 15.76 17.00 2.59
CA PRO A 425 15.50 16.10 1.44
C PRO A 425 16.75 15.48 0.80
N ALA A 426 17.86 16.23 0.73
CA ALA A 426 19.11 15.71 0.18
C ALA A 426 19.72 14.58 1.03
N GLU A 427 19.45 14.54 2.33
CA GLU A 427 19.87 13.45 3.20
C GLU A 427 19.01 12.20 2.98
N ALA A 428 17.73 12.37 2.72
CA ALA A 428 16.83 11.27 2.39
C ALA A 428 17.35 10.45 1.20
N VAL A 429 17.78 11.10 0.12
CA VAL A 429 18.39 10.43 -1.05
C VAL A 429 19.64 9.64 -0.62
N ARG A 430 20.55 10.29 0.11
CA ARG A 430 21.78 9.62 0.57
C ARG A 430 21.51 8.40 1.46
N ARG A 431 20.46 8.43 2.27
CA ARG A 431 20.09 7.28 3.10
C ARG A 431 19.65 6.10 2.26
N PHE A 432 18.83 6.29 1.22
CA PHE A 432 18.47 5.21 0.30
C PHE A 432 19.70 4.61 -0.39
N GLU A 433 20.65 5.44 -0.81
CA GLU A 433 21.88 4.97 -1.44
C GLU A 433 22.77 4.17 -0.46
N ALA A 434 22.94 4.66 0.76
CA ALA A 434 23.86 4.08 1.74
C ALA A 434 23.27 2.85 2.47
N GLU A 435 21.96 2.85 2.74
CA GLU A 435 21.32 1.88 3.60
C GLU A 435 20.53 0.82 2.83
N ALA A 436 19.93 1.19 1.67
CA ALA A 436 19.02 0.32 0.92
C ALA A 436 19.57 -0.18 -0.43
N PHE A 437 20.77 0.21 -0.82
CA PHE A 437 21.35 -0.12 -2.14
C PHE A 437 20.48 0.37 -3.33
N VAL A 438 19.74 1.44 -3.13
CA VAL A 438 18.93 2.10 -4.15
C VAL A 438 19.67 3.36 -4.59
N TYR A 439 19.95 3.53 -5.87
CA TYR A 439 20.85 4.57 -6.37
C TYR A 439 20.18 5.49 -7.39
N GLY A 440 20.73 6.69 -7.56
CA GLY A 440 20.39 7.62 -8.62
C GLY A 440 18.92 8.02 -8.68
N PRO A 441 18.27 7.94 -9.87
CA PRO A 441 16.86 8.33 -10.03
C PRO A 441 15.89 7.57 -9.12
N ALA A 442 16.15 6.28 -8.84
CA ALA A 442 15.31 5.49 -7.95
C ALA A 442 15.38 6.00 -6.51
N ALA A 443 16.58 6.32 -5.99
CA ALA A 443 16.73 6.91 -4.66
C ALA A 443 16.05 8.29 -4.56
N ALA A 444 16.14 9.10 -5.61
CA ALA A 444 15.46 10.39 -5.68
C ALA A 444 13.93 10.22 -5.69
N ALA A 445 13.40 9.23 -6.40
CA ALA A 445 11.96 8.93 -6.44
C ALA A 445 11.44 8.44 -5.07
N GLU A 446 12.18 7.56 -4.39
CA GLU A 446 11.85 7.09 -3.03
C GLU A 446 11.82 8.26 -2.03
N ALA A 447 12.83 9.13 -2.05
CA ALA A 447 12.88 10.32 -1.20
C ALA A 447 11.74 11.31 -1.52
N ALA A 448 11.43 11.52 -2.80
CA ALA A 448 10.34 12.37 -3.24
C ALA A 448 8.96 11.85 -2.79
N ARG A 449 8.76 10.53 -2.80
CA ARG A 449 7.52 9.91 -2.32
C ARG A 449 7.30 10.20 -0.83
N ALA A 450 8.31 10.17 -0.02
CA ALA A 450 8.19 10.50 1.40
C ALA A 450 7.65 11.92 1.64
N ALA A 451 7.84 12.87 0.73
CA ALA A 451 7.36 14.24 0.88
C ALA A 451 5.81 14.37 0.79
N TYR A 452 5.16 13.50 0.01
CA TYR A 452 3.69 13.53 -0.14
C TYR A 452 2.97 12.35 0.53
N ASP A 453 3.71 11.36 1.06
CA ASP A 453 3.20 10.21 1.77
C ASP A 453 3.79 10.15 3.20
N PRO A 454 3.24 10.92 4.16
CA PRO A 454 3.76 10.95 5.53
C PRO A 454 3.70 9.59 6.24
N THR A 455 2.85 8.69 5.75
CA THR A 455 2.68 7.35 6.29
C THR A 455 3.51 6.29 5.55
N TYR A 456 4.48 6.70 4.73
CA TYR A 456 5.27 5.81 3.86
C TYR A 456 6.05 4.71 4.63
N GLY A 457 6.32 4.92 5.91
CA GLY A 457 6.93 3.92 6.80
C GLY A 457 6.02 2.77 7.25
N ARG A 458 4.76 2.75 6.84
CA ARG A 458 3.71 1.79 7.27
C ARG A 458 4.09 0.31 7.09
N TYR A 459 4.87 -0.01 6.06
CA TYR A 459 5.37 -1.36 5.78
C TYR A 459 6.13 -1.95 6.97
N THR A 460 7.23 -1.32 7.33
CA THR A 460 8.10 -1.77 8.42
C THR A 460 7.43 -1.62 9.77
N TRP A 461 6.72 -0.51 10.01
CA TRP A 461 6.00 -0.32 11.27
C TRP A 461 4.95 -1.42 11.48
N GLY A 462 4.13 -1.72 10.46
CA GLY A 462 3.15 -2.81 10.50
C GLY A 462 3.80 -4.16 10.79
N LYS A 463 4.89 -4.50 10.09
CA LYS A 463 5.67 -5.72 10.32
C LYS A 463 6.14 -5.81 11.78
N LEU A 464 6.76 -4.75 12.29
CA LEU A 464 7.29 -4.72 13.66
C LEU A 464 6.20 -4.90 14.72
N GLU A 465 5.00 -4.36 14.50
CA GLU A 465 3.87 -4.55 15.40
C GLU A 465 3.32 -5.99 15.33
N ILE A 466 3.26 -6.59 14.14
CA ILE A 466 2.87 -8.00 13.97
C ILE A 466 3.89 -8.94 14.64
N MET A 467 5.19 -8.70 14.44
CA MET A 467 6.24 -9.49 15.11
C MET A 467 6.15 -9.38 16.62
N ARG A 468 5.98 -8.18 17.17
CA ARG A 468 5.79 -7.95 18.59
C ARG A 468 4.55 -8.68 19.13
N LEU A 469 3.45 -8.68 18.37
CA LEU A 469 2.24 -9.41 18.75
C LEU A 469 2.47 -10.93 18.70
N ARG A 470 3.22 -11.43 17.72
CA ARG A 470 3.60 -12.85 17.60
C ARG A 470 4.37 -13.31 18.85
N ASP A 471 5.34 -12.52 19.30
CA ASP A 471 6.12 -12.86 20.52
C ASP A 471 5.24 -12.85 21.78
N ARG A 472 4.32 -11.91 21.88
CA ARG A 472 3.33 -11.89 22.97
C ARG A 472 2.40 -13.11 22.91
N ALA A 473 1.97 -13.52 21.72
CA ALA A 473 1.15 -14.71 21.52
C ALA A 473 1.92 -15.98 21.92
N ARG A 474 3.19 -16.11 21.54
CA ARG A 474 4.07 -17.20 21.98
C ARG A 474 4.14 -17.27 23.51
N ALA A 475 4.34 -16.14 24.17
CA ALA A 475 4.41 -16.08 25.62
C ALA A 475 3.06 -16.39 26.31
N ALA A 476 1.96 -15.85 25.76
CA ALA A 476 0.63 -16.02 26.35
C ALA A 476 0.02 -17.41 26.14
N TRP A 477 0.22 -18.02 24.97
CA TRP A 477 -0.37 -19.31 24.62
C TRP A 477 0.53 -20.49 24.98
N GLY A 478 1.83 -20.28 25.24
CA GLY A 478 2.76 -21.33 25.64
C GLY A 478 2.73 -22.53 24.68
N GLY A 479 2.49 -23.74 25.21
CA GLY A 479 2.37 -24.96 24.39
C GLY A 479 1.18 -24.99 23.42
N GLY A 480 0.24 -24.07 23.53
CA GLY A 480 -0.88 -23.91 22.59
C GLY A 480 -0.57 -22.97 21.41
N TYR A 481 0.64 -22.43 21.34
CA TYR A 481 1.06 -21.61 20.20
C TYR A 481 1.39 -22.50 18.98
N SER A 482 0.91 -22.08 17.82
CA SER A 482 1.48 -22.46 16.53
C SER A 482 1.45 -21.25 15.60
N GLN A 483 2.30 -21.25 14.58
CA GLN A 483 2.33 -20.20 13.57
C GLN A 483 0.99 -20.12 12.81
N GLN A 484 0.44 -21.28 12.46
CA GLN A 484 -0.86 -21.41 11.79
C GLN A 484 -2.00 -20.80 12.64
N ARG A 485 -2.03 -21.09 13.94
CA ARG A 485 -3.03 -20.51 14.86
C ARG A 485 -2.88 -18.99 14.93
N PHE A 486 -1.65 -18.49 15.10
CA PHE A 486 -1.39 -17.06 15.18
C PHE A 486 -1.88 -16.35 13.93
N HIS A 487 -1.55 -16.86 12.74
CA HIS A 487 -1.99 -16.29 11.48
C HIS A 487 -3.51 -16.36 11.31
N ALA A 488 -4.14 -17.48 11.67
CA ALA A 488 -5.58 -17.64 11.56
C ALA A 488 -6.34 -16.61 12.43
N GLU A 489 -5.95 -16.48 13.70
CA GLU A 489 -6.54 -15.53 14.64
C GLU A 489 -6.31 -14.07 14.20
N LEU A 490 -5.11 -13.75 13.69
CA LEU A 490 -4.77 -12.41 13.23
C LEU A 490 -5.56 -12.01 11.96
N LEU A 491 -5.60 -12.89 10.95
CA LEU A 491 -6.27 -12.63 9.68
C LEU A 491 -7.81 -12.65 9.81
N ALA A 492 -8.36 -13.32 10.82
CA ALA A 492 -9.78 -13.27 11.12
C ALA A 492 -10.26 -11.88 11.59
N LEU A 493 -9.34 -11.00 12.05
CA LEU A 493 -9.66 -9.62 12.36
C LEU A 493 -9.93 -8.75 11.12
N GLY A 494 -9.66 -9.25 9.93
CA GLY A 494 -9.66 -8.46 8.69
C GLY A 494 -8.34 -7.72 8.50
N ALA A 495 -8.40 -6.39 8.33
CA ALA A 495 -7.23 -5.51 8.26
C ALA A 495 -7.40 -4.32 9.22
N PRO A 496 -7.39 -4.53 10.54
CA PRO A 496 -7.64 -3.49 11.52
C PRO A 496 -6.44 -2.54 11.66
N PRO A 497 -6.63 -1.33 12.23
CA PRO A 497 -5.54 -0.53 12.77
C PRO A 497 -4.65 -1.34 13.74
N LEU A 498 -3.34 -1.11 13.71
CA LEU A 498 -2.34 -1.91 14.43
C LEU A 498 -2.61 -2.02 15.94
N GLY A 499 -3.13 -0.96 16.56
CA GLY A 499 -3.48 -0.95 17.99
C GLY A 499 -4.61 -1.90 18.37
N LEU A 500 -5.41 -2.34 17.39
CA LEU A 500 -6.55 -3.24 17.63
C LEU A 500 -6.21 -4.72 17.46
N MET A 501 -5.02 -5.07 16.98
CA MET A 501 -4.60 -6.46 16.77
C MET A 501 -4.51 -7.27 18.09
N GLY A 502 -4.29 -6.59 19.23
CA GLY A 502 -4.09 -7.24 20.53
C GLY A 502 -5.26 -8.08 21.04
N GLY A 503 -6.45 -7.93 20.44
CA GLY A 503 -7.65 -8.68 20.80
C GLY A 503 -7.49 -10.21 20.71
N ILE A 504 -6.63 -10.70 19.82
CA ILE A 504 -6.36 -12.15 19.66
C ILE A 504 -5.76 -12.83 20.91
N LEU A 505 -5.12 -12.04 21.79
CA LEU A 505 -4.51 -12.59 23.01
C LEU A 505 -5.55 -12.90 24.10
N SER A 506 -6.73 -12.31 24.03
CA SER A 506 -7.81 -12.42 25.00
C SER A 506 -8.81 -13.54 24.66
N GLY A 507 -8.72 -14.14 23.47
CA GLY A 507 -9.57 -15.25 23.03
C GLY A 507 -9.21 -16.52 23.80
N SER A 508 -10.17 -17.12 24.48
CA SER A 508 -10.07 -18.52 24.95
C SER A 508 -9.87 -19.42 23.74
N PRO A 509 -9.08 -20.51 23.85
CA PRO A 509 -8.93 -21.46 22.74
C PRO A 509 -10.32 -21.93 22.32
N GLY A 510 -10.70 -21.63 21.09
CA GLY A 510 -11.97 -22.08 20.53
C GLY A 510 -12.07 -23.59 20.65
N THR A 511 -13.08 -24.04 21.37
CA THR A 511 -13.56 -25.40 21.32
C THR A 511 -14.26 -25.57 19.97
N GLY A 512 -13.56 -26.11 19.00
CA GLY A 512 -14.13 -26.49 17.71
C GLY A 512 -13.54 -27.77 17.25
#